data_cc50a86451a336e92a251656825a15ad
#
_entry.id   cc50a86451a336e92a251656825a15ad
#
_cell.length_a   1.000
_cell.length_b   1.000
_cell.length_c   1.000
_cell.angle_alpha   90.00
_cell.angle_beta   90.00
_cell.angle_gamma   90.00
#
_symmetry.space_group_name_H-M   'P 1'
#
loop_
_entity.id
_entity.type
_entity.pdbx_description
1 polymer ?
#
loop_
_entity_poly.entity_id
_entity_poly.type
_entity_poly.pdbx_seq_one_letter_code
_entity_poly.pdbx_strand_id
1 'polypeptide(L)'
;MASSEEVDRISRSMLVWANTFPDKPVTVIKYEFLDIDDAAGDDAAMALSTIQGTYITQRYIIGGDQAEYQFKIIYRIKPGTSNDKRLQADEMLNHFGDWARTQHPNLGNGINALRVEPTTQSSKFAAYKDGYEDYQILMRLAYEVNV
;
A
#
# COMPACT_ATOMS: atom_id res chain seq x y z
N MET A 1 17.20 -4.73 15.79
CA MET A 1 15.98 -5.43 15.31
C MET A 1 14.78 -4.50 15.40
N ALA A 2 13.96 -4.46 14.34
CA ALA A 2 12.72 -3.70 14.40
C ALA A 2 11.80 -4.29 15.46
N SER A 3 11.24 -3.43 16.34
CA SER A 3 10.28 -3.84 17.37
C SER A 3 8.86 -3.89 16.78
N SER A 4 7.95 -4.58 17.47
CA SER A 4 6.53 -4.56 17.11
C SER A 4 5.98 -3.13 17.09
N GLU A 5 6.38 -2.32 18.07
CA GLU A 5 5.98 -0.93 18.17
C GLU A 5 6.45 -0.11 16.97
N GLU A 6 7.68 -0.35 16.51
CA GLU A 6 8.22 0.31 15.31
C GLU A 6 7.39 -0.05 14.07
N VAL A 7 7.09 -1.33 13.88
CA VAL A 7 6.29 -1.81 12.73
C VAL A 7 4.88 -1.22 12.77
N ASP A 8 4.25 -1.18 13.95
CA ASP A 8 2.93 -0.59 14.11
C ASP A 8 2.93 0.90 13.74
N ARG A 9 3.97 1.62 14.15
CA ARG A 9 4.12 3.04 13.84
C ARG A 9 4.30 3.26 12.33
N ILE A 10 5.07 2.40 11.67
CA ILE A 10 5.26 2.46 10.23
C ILE A 10 3.94 2.19 9.51
N SER A 11 3.17 1.20 9.96
CA SER A 11 1.85 0.90 9.37
C SER A 11 0.93 2.11 9.44
N ARG A 12 0.88 2.81 10.57
CA ARG A 12 0.07 4.03 10.72
C ARG A 12 0.54 5.12 9.77
N SER A 13 1.85 5.35 9.71
CA SER A 13 2.43 6.38 8.83
C SER A 13 2.18 6.07 7.37
N MET A 14 2.29 4.81 6.97
CA MET A 14 2.06 4.40 5.59
C MET A 14 0.61 4.50 5.19
N LEU A 15 -0.33 4.23 6.10
CA LEU A 15 -1.75 4.42 5.83
C LEU A 15 -2.08 5.89 5.61
N VAL A 16 -1.56 6.78 6.46
CA VAL A 16 -1.73 8.23 6.28
C VAL A 16 -1.14 8.68 4.94
N TRP A 17 0.08 8.21 4.65
CA TRP A 17 0.75 8.54 3.39
C TRP A 17 -0.05 8.06 2.17
N ALA A 18 -0.54 6.82 2.18
CA ALA A 18 -1.29 6.27 1.05
C ALA A 18 -2.54 7.11 0.75
N ASN A 19 -3.18 7.65 1.78
CA ASN A 19 -4.34 8.50 1.62
C ASN A 19 -4.01 9.88 1.04
N THR A 20 -2.74 10.23 0.90
CA THR A 20 -2.32 11.45 0.19
C THR A 20 -2.26 11.26 -1.33
N PHE A 21 -2.45 10.06 -1.83
CA PHE A 21 -2.47 9.81 -3.26
C PHE A 21 -3.57 10.67 -3.92
N PRO A 22 -3.20 11.60 -4.82
CA PRO A 22 -4.16 12.60 -5.31
C PRO A 22 -5.26 12.02 -6.18
N ASP A 23 -5.00 10.88 -6.81
CA ASP A 23 -5.94 10.26 -7.77
C ASP A 23 -6.65 9.04 -7.20
N LYS A 24 -6.73 8.92 -5.87
CA LYS A 24 -7.42 7.78 -5.28
C LYS A 24 -8.92 7.81 -5.67
N PRO A 25 -9.45 6.67 -6.14
CA PRO A 25 -10.83 6.61 -6.61
C PRO A 25 -11.87 6.41 -5.49
N VAL A 26 -11.42 6.39 -4.25
CA VAL A 26 -12.26 6.18 -3.05
C VAL A 26 -12.06 7.33 -2.09
N THR A 27 -12.99 7.51 -1.17
CA THR A 27 -12.90 8.57 -0.16
C THR A 27 -11.73 8.34 0.80
N VAL A 28 -11.57 7.10 1.28
CA VAL A 28 -10.52 6.73 2.23
C VAL A 28 -9.97 5.35 1.89
N ILE A 29 -8.63 5.24 1.87
CA ILE A 29 -7.95 3.94 1.84
C ILE A 29 -7.91 3.43 3.28
N LYS A 30 -8.43 2.23 3.52
CA LYS A 30 -8.54 1.64 4.85
C LYS A 30 -7.39 0.68 5.11
N TYR A 31 -7.22 0.29 6.37
CA TYR A 31 -6.19 -0.65 6.77
C TYR A 31 -6.79 -2.03 6.99
N GLU A 32 -6.32 -3.03 6.24
CA GLU A 32 -6.73 -4.44 6.35
C GLU A 32 -8.25 -4.66 6.19
N PHE A 33 -8.97 -3.71 5.57
CA PHE A 33 -10.42 -3.74 5.51
C PHE A 33 -10.89 -3.27 4.15
N LEU A 34 -11.65 -4.11 3.45
CA LEU A 34 -12.18 -3.84 2.12
C LEU A 34 -13.71 -3.89 2.15
N ASP A 35 -14.31 -2.74 2.43
CA ASP A 35 -15.75 -2.61 2.37
C ASP A 35 -16.11 -1.33 1.62
N ILE A 36 -17.08 -1.43 0.70
CA ILE A 36 -17.49 -0.29 -0.10
C ILE A 36 -18.37 0.61 0.75
N ASP A 37 -17.97 1.88 0.87
CA ASP A 37 -18.70 2.85 1.65
C ASP A 37 -19.72 3.60 0.77
N ASP A 38 -20.90 3.01 0.63
CA ASP A 38 -22.00 3.60 -0.14
C ASP A 38 -22.44 4.95 0.44
N ALA A 39 -22.34 5.12 1.76
CA ALA A 39 -22.71 6.37 2.41
C ALA A 39 -21.79 7.52 2.04
N ALA A 40 -20.52 7.22 1.72
CA ALA A 40 -19.58 8.22 1.22
C ALA A 40 -19.68 8.42 -0.29
N GLY A 41 -20.54 7.66 -0.98
CA GLY A 41 -20.70 7.75 -2.42
C GLY A 41 -19.70 6.92 -3.21
N ASP A 42 -18.97 6.02 -2.57
CA ASP A 42 -17.98 5.17 -3.23
C ASP A 42 -18.66 3.97 -3.88
N ASP A 43 -18.18 3.59 -5.06
CA ASP A 43 -18.56 2.35 -5.76
C ASP A 43 -17.42 1.32 -5.77
N ALA A 44 -16.37 1.57 -5.03
CA ALA A 44 -15.17 0.76 -4.94
C ALA A 44 -14.59 0.87 -3.53
N ALA A 45 -13.64 0.02 -3.21
CA ALA A 45 -12.91 0.06 -1.93
C ALA A 45 -11.42 -0.13 -2.17
N MET A 46 -10.61 0.52 -1.34
CA MET A 46 -9.16 0.34 -1.32
C MET A 46 -8.69 0.08 0.09
N ALA A 47 -7.68 -0.75 0.21
CA ALA A 47 -7.04 -1.02 1.49
C ALA A 47 -5.53 -1.17 1.35
N LEU A 48 -4.82 -0.75 2.39
CA LEU A 48 -3.42 -1.10 2.59
C LEU A 48 -3.38 -2.33 3.50
N SER A 49 -2.65 -3.35 3.08
CA SER A 49 -2.50 -4.59 3.83
C SER A 49 -1.03 -4.91 3.98
N THR A 50 -0.63 -5.33 5.17
CA THR A 50 0.77 -5.70 5.41
C THR A 50 1.07 -7.08 4.82
N ILE A 51 2.31 -7.24 4.35
CA ILE A 51 2.82 -8.53 3.89
C ILE A 51 3.91 -8.95 4.85
N GLN A 52 3.89 -10.21 5.28
CA GLN A 52 4.94 -10.75 6.13
C GLN A 52 6.27 -10.75 5.37
N GLY A 53 7.32 -10.23 6.00
CA GLY A 53 8.62 -10.13 5.37
C GLY A 53 9.73 -9.91 6.37
N THR A 54 10.92 -9.65 5.84
CA THR A 54 12.10 -9.37 6.65
C THR A 54 12.13 -7.90 7.04
N TYR A 55 12.26 -7.61 8.33
CA TYR A 55 12.29 -6.24 8.83
C TYR A 55 13.66 -5.60 8.65
N ILE A 56 14.73 -6.34 8.88
CA ILE A 56 16.10 -5.82 8.81
C ILE A 56 16.79 -6.42 7.60
N THR A 57 17.20 -5.58 6.64
CA THR A 57 17.94 -6.01 5.46
C THR A 57 19.44 -5.76 5.58
N GLN A 58 19.84 -4.80 6.37
CA GLN A 58 21.24 -4.46 6.56
C GLN A 58 21.43 -3.77 7.92
N ARG A 59 22.46 -4.18 8.66
CA ARG A 59 22.85 -3.55 9.91
C ARG A 59 24.17 -2.82 9.71
N TYR A 60 24.21 -1.55 10.09
CA TYR A 60 25.42 -0.75 9.99
C TYR A 60 26.34 -0.96 11.20
N ILE A 61 27.64 -0.85 10.98
CA ILE A 61 28.67 -1.05 12.02
C ILE A 61 28.49 -0.08 13.19
N ILE A 62 28.03 1.14 12.90
CA ILE A 62 27.88 2.21 13.89
C ILE A 62 26.47 2.31 14.47
N GLY A 63 25.67 1.26 14.31
CA GLY A 63 24.42 1.13 15.05
C GLY A 63 23.18 1.71 14.38
N GLY A 64 23.05 1.69 13.11
CA GLY A 64 21.80 1.92 12.41
C GLY A 64 21.31 0.65 11.76
N ASP A 65 20.03 0.56 11.45
CA ASP A 65 19.47 -0.56 10.73
C ASP A 65 18.80 -0.07 9.46
N GLN A 66 19.00 -0.79 8.36
CA GLN A 66 18.18 -0.67 7.17
C GLN A 66 17.20 -1.84 7.15
N ALA A 67 15.92 -1.53 6.91
CA ALA A 67 14.86 -2.52 6.96
C ALA A 67 13.89 -2.33 5.81
N GLU A 68 13.00 -3.29 5.63
CA GLU A 68 11.93 -3.25 4.66
C GLU A 68 10.59 -3.40 5.36
N TYR A 69 9.61 -2.66 4.85
CA TYR A 69 8.21 -2.85 5.17
C TYR A 69 7.52 -3.22 3.86
N GLN A 70 7.00 -4.44 3.81
CA GLN A 70 6.30 -4.93 2.63
C GLN A 70 4.80 -4.80 2.85
N PHE A 71 4.12 -4.30 1.84
CA PHE A 71 2.69 -4.10 1.89
C PHE A 71 2.10 -4.26 0.50
N LYS A 72 0.79 -4.29 0.45
CA LYS A 72 0.07 -4.28 -0.81
C LYS A 72 -1.07 -3.29 -0.73
N ILE A 73 -1.43 -2.74 -1.88
CA ILE A 73 -2.64 -1.96 -2.03
C ILE A 73 -3.63 -2.84 -2.78
N ILE A 74 -4.80 -3.00 -2.20
CA ILE A 74 -5.88 -3.81 -2.77
C ILE A 74 -6.99 -2.88 -3.21
N TYR A 75 -7.53 -3.14 -4.39
CA TYR A 75 -8.63 -2.37 -4.96
C TYR A 75 -9.76 -3.31 -5.34
N ARG A 76 -10.94 -3.09 -4.72
CA ARG A 76 -12.13 -3.89 -4.97
C ARG A 76 -13.10 -3.12 -5.82
N ILE A 77 -13.55 -3.73 -6.91
CA ILE A 77 -14.52 -3.17 -7.83
C ILE A 77 -15.61 -4.20 -8.14
N LYS A 78 -16.71 -3.72 -8.73
CA LYS A 78 -17.76 -4.58 -9.28
C LYS A 78 -17.94 -4.22 -10.75
N PRO A 79 -17.10 -4.78 -11.65
CA PRO A 79 -17.04 -4.32 -13.03
C PRO A 79 -18.17 -4.85 -13.91
N GLY A 80 -18.89 -5.89 -13.49
CA GLY A 80 -19.86 -6.55 -14.34
C GLY A 80 -19.21 -7.11 -15.60
N THR A 81 -19.71 -6.72 -16.77
CA THR A 81 -19.17 -7.17 -18.07
C THR A 81 -18.16 -6.19 -18.66
N SER A 82 -17.82 -5.12 -17.94
CA SER A 82 -16.98 -4.04 -18.49
C SER A 82 -15.49 -4.39 -18.38
N ASN A 83 -14.88 -4.71 -19.52
CA ASN A 83 -13.43 -4.86 -19.61
C ASN A 83 -12.71 -3.53 -19.35
N ASP A 84 -13.32 -2.40 -19.71
CA ASP A 84 -12.73 -1.09 -19.48
C ASP A 84 -12.55 -0.80 -17.99
N LYS A 85 -13.54 -1.15 -17.16
CA LYS A 85 -13.42 -1.00 -15.71
C LYS A 85 -12.29 -1.85 -15.14
N ARG A 86 -12.09 -3.05 -15.68
CA ARG A 86 -10.98 -3.93 -15.26
C ARG A 86 -9.62 -3.34 -15.63
N LEU A 87 -9.52 -2.80 -16.85
CA LEU A 87 -8.29 -2.13 -17.29
C LEU A 87 -8.02 -0.89 -16.47
N GLN A 88 -9.04 -0.10 -16.14
CA GLN A 88 -8.90 1.08 -15.30
C GLN A 88 -8.41 0.72 -13.89
N ALA A 89 -8.83 -0.43 -13.34
CA ALA A 89 -8.37 -0.88 -12.05
C ALA A 89 -6.86 -1.15 -12.06
N ASP A 90 -6.37 -1.86 -13.07
CA ASP A 90 -4.92 -2.10 -13.21
C ASP A 90 -4.17 -0.79 -13.44
N GLU A 91 -4.68 0.08 -14.30
CA GLU A 91 -4.05 1.37 -14.58
C GLU A 91 -3.96 2.24 -13.33
N MET A 92 -5.01 2.26 -12.52
CA MET A 92 -5.04 3.06 -11.29
C MET A 92 -3.99 2.56 -10.29
N LEU A 93 -3.90 1.24 -10.09
CA LEU A 93 -2.92 0.67 -9.15
C LEU A 93 -1.49 0.85 -9.66
N ASN A 94 -1.26 0.68 -10.95
CA ASN A 94 0.07 0.93 -11.52
C ASN A 94 0.44 2.43 -11.41
N HIS A 95 -0.54 3.31 -11.57
CA HIS A 95 -0.34 4.74 -11.36
C HIS A 95 0.02 5.04 -9.89
N PHE A 96 -0.63 4.38 -8.94
CA PHE A 96 -0.24 4.48 -7.53
C PHE A 96 1.23 4.08 -7.34
N GLY A 97 1.66 2.99 -7.95
CA GLY A 97 3.05 2.54 -7.88
C GLY A 97 4.02 3.56 -8.44
N ASP A 98 3.70 4.16 -9.58
CA ASP A 98 4.54 5.20 -10.20
C ASP A 98 4.61 6.45 -9.33
N TRP A 99 3.49 6.88 -8.78
CA TRP A 99 3.43 7.99 -7.85
C TRP A 99 4.30 7.72 -6.61
N ALA A 100 4.19 6.51 -6.07
CA ALA A 100 4.93 6.12 -4.86
C ALA A 100 6.45 6.24 -5.06
N ARG A 101 6.96 5.96 -6.24
CA ARG A 101 8.40 6.08 -6.54
C ARG A 101 8.93 7.50 -6.37
N THR A 102 8.05 8.50 -6.43
CA THR A 102 8.43 9.92 -6.27
C THR A 102 8.31 10.40 -4.84
N GLN A 103 7.87 9.54 -3.91
CA GLN A 103 7.49 9.94 -2.56
C GLN A 103 8.52 9.52 -1.52
N HIS A 104 8.55 10.29 -0.43
CA HIS A 104 9.30 9.96 0.77
C HIS A 104 8.35 10.09 1.97
N PRO A 105 7.64 9.04 2.34
CA PRO A 105 6.69 9.10 3.45
C PRO A 105 7.36 9.55 4.74
N ASN A 106 6.63 10.34 5.53
CA ASN A 106 7.09 10.75 6.85
C ASN A 106 6.79 9.62 7.84
N LEU A 107 7.83 8.96 8.32
CA LEU A 107 7.73 7.82 9.22
C LEU A 107 7.94 8.19 10.69
N GLY A 108 8.13 9.48 10.98
CA GLY A 108 8.38 9.96 12.33
C GLY A 108 9.86 10.12 12.65
N ASN A 109 10.14 10.52 13.89
CA ASN A 109 11.50 10.80 14.33
C ASN A 109 12.34 9.52 14.38
N GLY A 110 13.58 9.61 13.88
CA GLY A 110 14.54 8.51 13.92
C GLY A 110 14.34 7.47 12.81
N ILE A 111 13.36 7.65 11.94
CA ILE A 111 13.12 6.73 10.83
C ILE A 111 13.05 7.52 9.53
N ASN A 112 13.89 7.14 8.57
CA ASN A 112 13.93 7.79 7.26
C ASN A 112 13.48 6.85 6.17
N ALA A 113 12.51 7.27 5.37
CA ALA A 113 12.13 6.54 4.17
C ALA A 113 13.23 6.70 3.11
N LEU A 114 13.76 5.60 2.62
CA LEU A 114 14.77 5.60 1.57
C LEU A 114 14.12 5.56 0.19
N ARG A 115 13.14 4.67 0.01
CA ARG A 115 12.37 4.58 -1.23
C ARG A 115 11.10 3.76 -1.00
N VAL A 116 10.09 4.06 -1.79
CA VAL A 116 8.87 3.25 -1.90
C VAL A 116 8.71 2.86 -3.36
N GLU A 117 8.51 1.58 -3.62
CA GLU A 117 8.40 1.12 -5.00
C GLU A 117 7.53 -0.13 -5.10
N PRO A 118 6.86 -0.34 -6.24
CA PRO A 118 6.18 -1.60 -6.48
C PRO A 118 7.20 -2.71 -6.72
N THR A 119 6.87 -3.91 -6.24
CA THR A 119 7.64 -5.14 -6.52
C THR A 119 6.98 -5.99 -7.58
N THR A 120 5.72 -5.70 -7.90
CA THR A 120 4.97 -6.35 -8.99
C THR A 120 4.18 -5.30 -9.76
N GLN A 121 3.69 -5.67 -10.92
CA GLN A 121 2.62 -4.92 -11.58
C GLN A 121 1.28 -5.26 -10.93
N SER A 122 0.27 -4.41 -11.14
CA SER A 122 -1.08 -4.70 -10.71
C SER A 122 -1.62 -5.94 -11.38
N SER A 123 -2.39 -6.74 -10.63
CA SER A 123 -3.06 -7.92 -11.17
C SER A 123 -4.33 -8.22 -10.39
N LYS A 124 -5.30 -8.83 -11.08
CA LYS A 124 -6.48 -9.38 -10.44
C LYS A 124 -6.07 -10.66 -9.69
N PHE A 125 -6.44 -10.77 -8.42
CA PHE A 125 -6.10 -11.95 -7.64
C PHE A 125 -7.32 -12.67 -7.06
N ALA A 126 -8.51 -12.08 -7.13
CA ALA A 126 -9.72 -12.71 -6.64
C ALA A 126 -10.95 -12.23 -7.39
N ALA A 127 -11.91 -13.11 -7.54
CA ALA A 127 -13.22 -12.80 -8.07
C ALA A 127 -14.26 -13.56 -7.23
N TYR A 128 -15.34 -12.89 -6.90
CA TYR A 128 -16.34 -13.40 -5.97
C TYR A 128 -17.68 -13.64 -6.66
N LYS A 129 -18.50 -14.52 -6.11
CA LYS A 129 -19.80 -14.92 -6.68
C LYS A 129 -20.76 -13.73 -6.79
N ASP A 130 -20.63 -12.75 -5.91
CA ASP A 130 -21.47 -11.54 -5.91
C ASP A 130 -21.03 -10.51 -6.95
N GLY A 131 -20.02 -10.84 -7.75
CA GLY A 131 -19.55 -9.99 -8.85
C GLY A 131 -18.42 -9.04 -8.50
N TYR A 132 -17.96 -9.03 -7.25
CA TYR A 132 -16.78 -8.23 -6.88
C TYR A 132 -15.50 -8.87 -7.37
N GLU A 133 -14.53 -8.04 -7.71
CA GLU A 133 -13.19 -8.47 -8.10
C GLU A 133 -12.17 -7.63 -7.33
N ASP A 134 -11.11 -8.30 -6.85
CA ASP A 134 -10.03 -7.64 -6.14
C ASP A 134 -8.76 -7.65 -6.99
N TYR A 135 -8.14 -6.48 -7.07
CA TYR A 135 -6.87 -6.25 -7.73
C TYR A 135 -5.85 -5.84 -6.68
N GLN A 136 -4.59 -6.14 -6.91
CA GLN A 136 -3.53 -5.77 -5.98
C GLN A 136 -2.27 -5.35 -6.69
N ILE A 137 -1.50 -4.50 -6.01
CA ILE A 137 -0.12 -4.22 -6.36
C ILE A 137 0.71 -4.42 -5.10
N LEU A 138 1.79 -5.17 -5.21
CA LEU A 138 2.69 -5.42 -4.10
C LEU A 138 3.76 -4.33 -4.07
N MET A 139 4.03 -3.82 -2.87
CA MET A 139 4.88 -2.66 -2.64
C MET A 139 5.94 -2.96 -1.60
N ARG A 140 7.01 -2.18 -1.65
CA ARG A 140 8.09 -2.24 -0.67
C ARG A 140 8.50 -0.83 -0.27
N LEU A 141 8.56 -0.60 1.04
CA LEU A 141 9.20 0.58 1.63
C LEU A 141 10.55 0.13 2.19
N ALA A 142 11.63 0.74 1.71
CA ALA A 142 12.93 0.61 2.35
C ALA A 142 13.13 1.83 3.25
N TYR A 143 13.53 1.59 4.50
CA TYR A 143 13.72 2.66 5.47
C TYR A 143 14.95 2.41 6.32
N GLU A 144 15.38 3.45 6.99
CA GLU A 144 16.57 3.46 7.81
C GLU A 144 16.20 3.95 9.19
N VAL A 145 16.67 3.24 10.22
CA VAL A 145 16.46 3.61 11.61
C VAL A 145 17.75 4.19 12.14
N ASN A 146 17.70 5.42 12.60
CA ASN A 146 18.83 6.10 13.23
C ASN A 146 18.83 5.83 14.73
N VAL A 147 20.00 5.55 15.25
CA VAL A 147 20.20 5.29 16.68
C VAL A 147 20.89 6.49 17.31
#